data_784545bf8b8902e541a64621089d9e61
#
_entry.id   784545bf8b8902e541a64621089d9e61
#
_cell.length_a   1.000
_cell.length_b   1.000
_cell.length_c   1.000
_cell.angle_alpha   90.00
_cell.angle_beta   90.00
_cell.angle_gamma   90.00
#
_symmetry.space_group_name_H-M   'P 1'
#
loop_
_entity.id
_entity.type
_entity.pdbx_description
1 polymer ?
#
loop_
_entity_poly.entity_id
_entity_poly.type
_entity_poly.pdbx_seq_one_letter_code
_entity_poly.pdbx_strand_id
1 'polypeptide(L)'
;MNTAVALPRLAVYAAASMILIFAAVDAHAQTSAKRVRVSIPGANVTYLPFYAAKEKGYYREEGIDIEFILMPAALASTAVMTGDIDYNGAVTGVVAAAVRGQPIKAVIFTMRSPVQGLMAKSEIKDLHQLKGKKIGVSSPGSTTDLATRHILRKQGYEFGRDYSLVFVATEPGRLAALETAVIDAAMLSVPENILARQKGFNELALSADFLDFPQNGFGTANKKIKENPDEVLRMVRATLRGLMFVSESKNKEACLDMIMKNWSIKSRTMASEMYDYMSKAMLRDASVSMTGLQALVDQQRESAKVAEPVNAAQVIDYSFVEKARKELGLGR
;
A
#
# COMPACT_ATOMS: atom_id res chain seq x y z
N MET A 1 37.26 -70.86 -40.71
CA MET A 1 37.40 -69.49 -41.25
C MET A 1 36.38 -68.61 -40.51
N ASN A 2 36.80 -67.94 -39.45
CA ASN A 2 35.94 -67.04 -38.66
C ASN A 2 36.36 -65.62 -38.99
N THR A 3 35.51 -64.87 -39.61
CA THR A 3 35.66 -63.41 -39.79
C THR A 3 34.79 -62.69 -38.77
N ALA A 4 35.44 -62.19 -37.71
CA ALA A 4 34.82 -61.28 -36.73
C ALA A 4 34.77 -59.86 -37.32
N VAL A 5 33.61 -59.31 -37.47
CA VAL A 5 33.39 -57.89 -37.87
C VAL A 5 33.54 -56.98 -36.63
N ALA A 6 34.55 -56.13 -36.65
CA ALA A 6 34.77 -55.12 -35.64
C ALA A 6 33.89 -53.89 -35.96
N LEU A 7 32.91 -53.61 -35.15
CA LEU A 7 32.15 -52.33 -35.17
C LEU A 7 33.00 -51.17 -34.60
N PRO A 8 33.01 -50.02 -35.23
CA PRO A 8 33.92 -48.94 -34.84
C PRO A 8 33.48 -48.27 -33.53
N ARG A 9 34.36 -48.30 -32.56
CA ARG A 9 34.23 -47.62 -31.24
C ARG A 9 34.07 -46.11 -31.31
N LEU A 10 34.15 -45.49 -32.48
CA LEU A 10 34.02 -44.03 -32.65
C LEU A 10 32.55 -43.53 -32.57
N ALA A 11 31.56 -44.34 -32.83
CA ALA A 11 30.13 -43.92 -32.80
C ALA A 11 29.58 -43.74 -31.37
N VAL A 12 30.18 -44.44 -30.39
CA VAL A 12 29.73 -44.37 -28.98
C VAL A 12 30.19 -43.10 -28.29
N TYR A 13 31.33 -42.53 -28.65
CA TYR A 13 31.88 -41.30 -28.05
C TYR A 13 31.17 -40.03 -28.59
N ALA A 14 30.66 -40.04 -29.82
CA ALA A 14 29.93 -38.92 -30.39
C ALA A 14 28.54 -38.77 -29.76
N ALA A 15 27.85 -39.89 -29.42
CA ALA A 15 26.54 -39.85 -28.75
C ALA A 15 26.67 -39.40 -27.28
N ALA A 16 27.70 -39.78 -26.57
CA ALA A 16 27.94 -39.38 -25.17
C ALA A 16 28.28 -37.86 -25.03
N SER A 17 29.00 -37.30 -26.02
CA SER A 17 29.31 -35.86 -26.03
C SER A 17 28.13 -34.99 -26.38
N MET A 18 27.15 -35.45 -27.15
CA MET A 18 25.97 -34.71 -27.52
C MET A 18 24.93 -34.62 -26.36
N ILE A 19 24.88 -35.67 -25.52
CA ILE A 19 23.99 -35.69 -24.33
C ILE A 19 24.51 -34.74 -23.23
N LEU A 20 25.84 -34.55 -23.10
CA LEU A 20 26.45 -33.62 -22.12
C LEU A 20 26.27 -32.14 -22.50
N ILE A 21 26.11 -31.80 -23.78
CA ILE A 21 25.87 -30.41 -24.22
C ILE A 21 24.39 -29.99 -24.02
N PHE A 22 23.44 -30.92 -24.08
CA PHE A 22 22.01 -30.62 -23.81
C PHE A 22 21.69 -30.51 -22.32
N ALA A 23 22.48 -31.10 -21.41
CA ALA A 23 22.28 -30.96 -19.96
C ALA A 23 22.87 -29.66 -19.37
N ALA A 24 23.63 -28.89 -20.15
CA ALA A 24 24.24 -27.64 -19.69
C ALA A 24 23.42 -26.39 -19.98
N VAL A 25 22.26 -26.49 -20.65
CA VAL A 25 21.47 -25.32 -21.07
C VAL A 25 20.35 -24.96 -20.08
N ASP A 26 19.99 -25.84 -19.14
CA ASP A 26 18.94 -25.57 -18.14
C ASP A 26 19.47 -25.23 -16.73
N ALA A 27 20.74 -25.05 -16.54
CA ALA A 27 21.29 -24.44 -15.33
C ALA A 27 21.15 -22.91 -15.41
N HIS A 28 19.97 -22.38 -15.70
CA HIS A 28 19.61 -21.07 -15.21
C HIS A 28 19.66 -21.20 -13.68
N ALA A 29 20.75 -20.68 -13.10
CA ALA A 29 20.88 -20.53 -11.66
C ALA A 29 19.59 -19.88 -11.17
N GLN A 30 18.71 -20.69 -10.57
CA GLN A 30 17.56 -20.22 -9.83
C GLN A 30 18.15 -19.48 -8.64
N THR A 31 18.57 -18.23 -8.89
CA THR A 31 18.98 -17.35 -7.81
C THR A 31 17.80 -17.34 -6.85
N SER A 32 18.02 -17.90 -5.66
CA SER A 32 16.98 -17.96 -4.63
C SER A 32 16.43 -16.55 -4.48
N ALA A 33 15.10 -16.40 -4.63
CA ALA A 33 14.44 -15.11 -4.56
C ALA A 33 14.85 -14.42 -3.25
N LYS A 34 15.30 -13.18 -3.33
CA LYS A 34 15.72 -12.42 -2.15
C LYS A 34 14.52 -12.14 -1.28
N ARG A 35 14.57 -12.53 -0.01
CA ARG A 35 13.54 -12.18 0.97
C ARG A 35 13.51 -10.67 1.17
N VAL A 36 12.33 -10.08 1.00
CA VAL A 36 12.08 -8.64 1.15
C VAL A 36 10.91 -8.44 2.10
N ARG A 37 11.13 -7.74 3.21
CA ARG A 37 10.14 -7.48 4.25
C ARG A 37 9.51 -6.11 4.06
N VAL A 38 8.19 -6.09 3.98
CA VAL A 38 7.38 -4.87 3.84
C VAL A 38 6.45 -4.75 5.03
N SER A 39 6.58 -3.69 5.82
CA SER A 39 5.62 -3.42 6.88
C SER A 39 4.30 -2.93 6.31
N ILE A 40 3.18 -3.37 6.88
CA ILE A 40 1.84 -2.80 6.63
C ILE A 40 1.17 -2.52 7.99
N PRO A 41 0.46 -1.38 8.14
CA PRO A 41 -0.09 -0.98 9.44
C PRO A 41 -1.32 -1.80 9.86
N GLY A 42 -1.89 -2.56 8.96
CA GLY A 42 -3.05 -3.42 9.19
C GLY A 42 -3.46 -4.16 7.93
N ALA A 43 -4.24 -5.22 8.09
CA ALA A 43 -4.82 -5.97 7.00
C ALA A 43 -6.00 -5.18 6.40
N ASN A 44 -5.72 -4.19 5.56
CA ASN A 44 -6.70 -3.33 4.90
C ASN A 44 -6.77 -3.67 3.41
N VAL A 45 -7.98 -3.70 2.84
CA VAL A 45 -8.19 -4.07 1.43
C VAL A 45 -7.47 -3.12 0.45
N THR A 46 -7.14 -1.92 0.86
CA THR A 46 -6.38 -0.97 0.02
C THR A 46 -4.96 -1.45 -0.30
N TYR A 47 -4.47 -2.49 0.40
CA TYR A 47 -3.24 -3.22 0.05
C TYR A 47 -3.45 -4.33 -0.99
N LEU A 48 -4.66 -4.52 -1.53
CA LEU A 48 -4.95 -5.54 -2.54
C LEU A 48 -3.95 -5.55 -3.72
N PRO A 49 -3.46 -4.41 -4.25
CA PRO A 49 -2.43 -4.42 -5.29
C PRO A 49 -1.15 -5.18 -4.90
N PHE A 50 -0.73 -5.10 -3.63
CA PHE A 50 0.44 -5.81 -3.12
C PHE A 50 0.18 -7.31 -3.00
N TYR A 51 -0.99 -7.70 -2.49
CA TYR A 51 -1.40 -9.09 -2.42
C TYR A 51 -1.58 -9.70 -3.80
N ALA A 52 -2.16 -8.95 -4.75
CA ALA A 52 -2.30 -9.38 -6.13
C ALA A 52 -0.92 -9.59 -6.78
N ALA A 53 0.03 -8.67 -6.59
CA ALA A 53 1.39 -8.84 -7.09
C ALA A 53 2.08 -10.09 -6.51
N LYS A 54 1.86 -10.40 -5.23
CA LYS A 54 2.37 -11.61 -4.58
C LYS A 54 1.71 -12.87 -5.14
N GLU A 55 0.37 -12.93 -5.18
CA GLU A 55 -0.38 -14.12 -5.60
C GLU A 55 -0.24 -14.42 -7.10
N LYS A 56 -0.10 -13.36 -7.92
CA LYS A 56 0.18 -13.51 -9.36
C LYS A 56 1.64 -13.82 -9.67
N GLY A 57 2.50 -13.88 -8.65
CA GLY A 57 3.92 -14.19 -8.82
C GLY A 57 4.78 -13.04 -9.33
N TYR A 58 4.26 -11.82 -9.48
CA TYR A 58 5.01 -10.70 -10.06
C TYR A 58 6.27 -10.35 -9.26
N TYR A 59 6.24 -10.44 -7.94
CA TYR A 59 7.45 -10.27 -7.12
C TYR A 59 8.45 -11.39 -7.37
N ARG A 60 8.00 -12.65 -7.49
CA ARG A 60 8.86 -13.80 -7.73
C ARG A 60 9.55 -13.72 -9.09
N GLU A 61 8.83 -13.26 -10.13
CA GLU A 61 9.41 -13.00 -11.45
C GLU A 61 10.52 -11.94 -11.41
N GLU A 62 10.45 -11.02 -10.46
CA GLU A 62 11.49 -10.02 -10.18
C GLU A 62 12.59 -10.52 -9.21
N GLY A 63 12.60 -11.82 -8.87
CA GLY A 63 13.55 -12.38 -7.92
C GLY A 63 13.34 -11.93 -6.46
N ILE A 64 12.10 -11.56 -6.10
CA ILE A 64 11.71 -11.10 -4.76
C ILE A 64 10.77 -12.11 -4.12
N ASP A 65 11.13 -12.57 -2.91
CA ASP A 65 10.24 -13.30 -2.01
C ASP A 65 9.71 -12.31 -0.95
N ILE A 66 8.50 -11.79 -1.21
CA ILE A 66 7.91 -10.73 -0.39
C ILE A 66 7.25 -11.28 0.88
N GLU A 67 7.56 -10.67 2.02
CA GLU A 67 6.93 -10.94 3.32
C GLU A 67 6.26 -9.67 3.85
N PHE A 68 4.96 -9.75 4.17
CA PHE A 68 4.24 -8.65 4.81
C PHE A 68 4.30 -8.80 6.33
N ILE A 69 4.77 -7.74 7.01
CA ILE A 69 4.90 -7.68 8.46
C ILE A 69 3.88 -6.67 9.00
N LEU A 70 2.96 -7.13 9.84
CA LEU A 70 2.05 -6.23 10.54
C LEU A 70 2.82 -5.41 11.58
N MET A 71 2.86 -4.10 11.39
CA MET A 71 3.63 -3.20 12.25
C MET A 71 2.95 -1.84 12.34
N PRO A 72 2.81 -1.24 13.55
CA PRO A 72 2.31 0.12 13.69
C PRO A 72 3.12 1.12 12.87
N ALA A 73 2.45 2.02 12.16
CA ALA A 73 3.08 3.00 11.25
C ALA A 73 4.15 3.86 11.95
N ALA A 74 3.97 4.16 13.24
CA ALA A 74 4.92 4.95 14.04
C ALA A 74 6.29 4.26 14.19
N LEU A 75 6.34 2.92 14.21
CA LEU A 75 7.57 2.14 14.36
C LEU A 75 8.22 1.80 13.01
N ALA A 76 7.43 1.72 11.95
CA ALA A 76 7.86 1.21 10.66
C ALA A 76 8.96 2.04 10.01
N SER A 77 8.95 3.37 10.13
CA SER A 77 10.01 4.23 9.57
C SER A 77 11.35 4.01 10.27
N THR A 78 11.36 3.86 11.60
CA THR A 78 12.57 3.52 12.36
C THR A 78 13.11 2.15 11.94
N ALA A 79 12.24 1.13 11.86
CA ALA A 79 12.61 -0.22 11.46
C ALA A 79 13.20 -0.29 10.03
N VAL A 80 12.76 0.57 9.11
CA VAL A 80 13.37 0.69 7.77
C VAL A 80 14.75 1.33 7.86
N MET A 81 14.94 2.34 8.70
CA MET A 81 16.23 3.00 8.84
C MET A 81 17.29 2.12 9.52
N THR A 82 16.88 1.25 10.46
CA THR A 82 17.76 0.25 11.10
C THR A 82 18.02 -0.97 10.21
N GLY A 83 17.22 -1.19 9.16
CA GLY A 83 17.32 -2.34 8.27
C GLY A 83 16.57 -3.59 8.75
N ASP A 84 15.77 -3.49 9.82
CA ASP A 84 14.93 -4.59 10.30
C ASP A 84 13.79 -4.90 9.34
N ILE A 85 13.35 -3.88 8.60
CA ILE A 85 12.34 -3.94 7.52
C ILE A 85 12.93 -3.29 6.28
N ASP A 86 12.64 -3.82 5.09
CA ASP A 86 13.14 -3.31 3.83
C ASP A 86 12.34 -2.10 3.32
N TYR A 87 11.01 -2.17 3.45
CA TYR A 87 10.09 -1.11 2.99
C TYR A 87 9.00 -0.85 4.01
N ASN A 88 8.64 0.42 4.17
CA ASN A 88 7.49 0.85 4.96
C ASN A 88 6.27 1.05 4.06
N GLY A 89 5.26 0.18 4.16
CA GLY A 89 4.01 0.25 3.42
C GLY A 89 3.04 1.34 3.92
N ALA A 90 3.29 1.94 5.09
CA ALA A 90 2.55 3.11 5.56
C ALA A 90 3.15 4.39 4.94
N VAL A 91 3.01 4.58 3.62
CA VAL A 91 3.73 5.59 2.84
C VAL A 91 3.50 7.04 3.32
N THR A 92 2.33 7.38 3.85
CA THR A 92 2.08 8.70 4.46
C THR A 92 2.95 8.91 5.69
N GLY A 93 3.20 7.84 6.48
CA GLY A 93 4.15 7.85 7.58
C GLY A 93 5.60 8.01 7.12
N VAL A 94 5.95 7.46 5.95
CA VAL A 94 7.27 7.71 5.31
C VAL A 94 7.43 9.18 4.98
N VAL A 95 6.44 9.81 4.33
CA VAL A 95 6.47 11.24 4.00
C VAL A 95 6.56 12.08 5.29
N ALA A 96 5.79 11.73 6.33
CA ALA A 96 5.86 12.40 7.62
C ALA A 96 7.25 12.31 8.28
N ALA A 97 7.92 11.16 8.17
CA ALA A 97 9.27 10.95 8.68
C ALA A 97 10.30 11.75 7.88
N ALA A 98 10.20 11.75 6.55
CA ALA A 98 11.08 12.49 5.65
C ALA A 98 10.95 14.02 5.85
N VAL A 99 9.75 14.53 6.03
CA VAL A 99 9.49 15.95 6.36
C VAL A 99 10.18 16.37 7.67
N ARG A 100 10.32 15.45 8.61
CA ARG A 100 11.12 15.67 9.85
C ARG A 100 12.63 15.49 9.67
N GLY A 101 13.11 15.37 8.42
CA GLY A 101 14.52 15.22 8.10
C GLY A 101 15.07 13.80 8.20
N GLN A 102 14.23 12.77 8.39
CA GLN A 102 14.72 11.40 8.41
C GLN A 102 15.14 10.95 7.00
N PRO A 103 16.23 10.15 6.85
CA PRO A 103 16.78 9.75 5.57
C PRO A 103 15.98 8.61 4.91
N ILE A 104 14.72 8.87 4.61
CA ILE A 104 13.75 7.96 4.01
C ILE A 104 12.96 8.68 2.92
N LYS A 105 12.54 7.98 1.86
CA LYS A 105 11.69 8.52 0.80
C LYS A 105 10.55 7.58 0.45
N ALA A 106 9.40 8.16 0.07
CA ALA A 106 8.36 7.43 -0.64
C ALA A 106 8.80 7.15 -2.08
N VAL A 107 8.45 5.99 -2.63
CA VAL A 107 8.87 5.58 -3.99
C VAL A 107 7.71 5.15 -4.89
N ILE A 108 6.54 4.86 -4.34
CA ILE A 108 5.32 4.55 -5.09
C ILE A 108 4.08 4.87 -4.26
N PHE A 109 3.02 5.28 -4.95
CA PHE A 109 1.65 5.37 -4.41
C PHE A 109 0.70 4.52 -5.25
N THR A 110 -0.31 3.93 -4.62
CA THR A 110 -1.31 3.09 -5.28
C THR A 110 -2.72 3.66 -5.24
N MET A 111 -2.95 4.67 -4.41
CA MET A 111 -4.24 5.36 -4.26
C MET A 111 -4.06 6.86 -4.52
N ARG A 112 -5.02 7.48 -5.25
CA ARG A 112 -5.01 8.93 -5.50
C ARG A 112 -5.43 9.75 -4.29
N SER A 113 -6.22 9.14 -3.40
CA SER A 113 -6.73 9.78 -2.17
C SER A 113 -7.01 8.73 -1.10
N PRO A 114 -7.11 9.13 0.18
CA PRO A 114 -7.64 8.27 1.23
C PRO A 114 -9.06 7.80 0.91
N VAL A 115 -9.41 6.57 1.29
CA VAL A 115 -10.77 6.02 1.15
C VAL A 115 -11.23 5.54 2.52
N GLN A 116 -11.71 6.48 3.32
CA GLN A 116 -12.16 6.24 4.69
C GLN A 116 -13.50 6.95 4.90
N GLY A 117 -14.43 6.27 5.56
CA GLY A 117 -15.72 6.84 5.95
C GLY A 117 -15.62 7.49 7.33
N LEU A 118 -16.10 8.72 7.47
CA LEU A 118 -16.37 9.32 8.77
C LEU A 118 -17.71 8.81 9.25
N MET A 119 -17.68 7.75 10.06
CA MET A 119 -18.84 7.07 10.61
C MET A 119 -19.24 7.73 11.91
N ALA A 120 -20.54 7.92 12.15
CA ALA A 120 -21.09 8.56 13.35
C ALA A 120 -22.28 7.79 13.90
N LYS A 121 -22.61 8.03 15.17
CA LYS A 121 -23.81 7.51 15.82
C LYS A 121 -25.07 7.84 15.01
N SER A 122 -26.09 7.01 15.09
CA SER A 122 -27.33 7.10 14.30
C SER A 122 -28.08 8.41 14.47
N GLU A 123 -27.96 9.08 15.61
CA GLU A 123 -28.54 10.41 15.89
C GLU A 123 -27.78 11.57 15.23
N ILE A 124 -26.50 11.37 14.82
CA ILE A 124 -25.65 12.36 14.14
C ILE A 124 -25.78 12.11 12.63
N LYS A 125 -26.40 13.06 11.91
CA LYS A 125 -26.76 12.89 10.50
C LYS A 125 -25.98 13.78 9.53
N ASP A 126 -25.29 14.77 10.05
CA ASP A 126 -24.49 15.70 9.26
C ASP A 126 -23.23 16.16 10.00
N LEU A 127 -22.28 16.75 9.25
CA LEU A 127 -21.00 17.20 9.79
C LEU A 127 -21.14 18.31 10.83
N HIS A 128 -22.21 19.14 10.77
CA HIS A 128 -22.41 20.24 11.72
C HIS A 128 -22.73 19.75 13.13
N GLN A 129 -23.30 18.54 13.25
CA GLN A 129 -23.59 17.93 14.54
C GLN A 129 -22.35 17.36 15.25
N LEU A 130 -21.19 17.41 14.59
CA LEU A 130 -19.91 16.98 15.19
C LEU A 130 -19.28 18.04 16.11
N LYS A 131 -19.87 19.22 16.23
CA LYS A 131 -19.42 20.22 17.20
C LYS A 131 -19.57 19.71 18.62
N GLY A 132 -18.49 19.82 19.42
CA GLY A 132 -18.41 19.30 20.79
C GLY A 132 -18.23 17.79 20.90
N LYS A 133 -18.08 17.06 19.79
CA LYS A 133 -18.04 15.59 19.78
C LYS A 133 -16.61 15.03 19.86
N LYS A 134 -16.53 13.75 20.28
CA LYS A 134 -15.31 12.96 20.34
C LYS A 134 -15.19 12.10 19.09
N ILE A 135 -14.09 12.24 18.35
CA ILE A 135 -13.90 11.55 17.08
C ILE A 135 -12.68 10.62 17.17
N GLY A 136 -12.88 9.33 16.89
CA GLY A 136 -11.84 8.32 16.92
C GLY A 136 -10.97 8.34 15.66
N VAL A 137 -9.64 8.43 15.85
CA VAL A 137 -8.61 8.35 14.80
C VAL A 137 -7.47 7.44 15.25
N SER A 138 -6.57 7.00 14.33
CA SER A 138 -5.55 6.00 14.69
C SER A 138 -4.40 6.56 15.55
N SER A 139 -3.80 7.66 15.12
CA SER A 139 -2.69 8.31 15.83
C SER A 139 -2.51 9.75 15.33
N PRO A 140 -1.80 10.61 16.07
CA PRO A 140 -1.47 11.95 15.62
C PRO A 140 -0.70 11.92 14.28
N GLY A 141 -1.09 12.76 13.32
CA GLY A 141 -0.46 12.87 12.00
C GLY A 141 -0.73 11.69 11.06
N SER A 142 -1.55 10.71 11.47
CA SER A 142 -2.00 9.63 10.60
C SER A 142 -2.99 10.13 9.55
N THR A 143 -3.21 9.31 8.49
CA THR A 143 -4.22 9.65 7.47
C THR A 143 -5.61 9.88 8.07
N THR A 144 -6.02 9.10 9.07
CA THR A 144 -7.31 9.28 9.75
C THR A 144 -7.40 10.61 10.50
N ASP A 145 -6.33 11.03 11.19
CA ASP A 145 -6.24 12.32 11.85
C ASP A 145 -6.29 13.47 10.83
N LEU A 146 -5.45 13.41 9.81
CA LEU A 146 -5.38 14.43 8.77
C LEU A 146 -6.71 14.58 8.03
N ALA A 147 -7.33 13.47 7.65
CA ALA A 147 -8.62 13.44 6.98
C ALA A 147 -9.71 14.09 7.85
N THR A 148 -9.78 13.70 9.13
CA THR A 148 -10.76 14.26 10.06
C THR A 148 -10.60 15.78 10.19
N ARG A 149 -9.37 16.25 10.44
CA ARG A 149 -9.09 17.69 10.55
C ARG A 149 -9.43 18.44 9.28
N HIS A 150 -9.10 17.89 8.10
CA HIS A 150 -9.37 18.53 6.83
C HIS A 150 -10.87 18.64 6.55
N ILE A 151 -11.62 17.55 6.75
CA ILE A 151 -13.07 17.52 6.57
C ILE A 151 -13.75 18.56 7.48
N LEU A 152 -13.39 18.59 8.76
CA LEU A 152 -14.02 19.47 9.73
C LEU A 152 -13.57 20.94 9.58
N ARG A 153 -12.33 21.19 9.18
CA ARG A 153 -11.86 22.55 8.84
C ARG A 153 -12.67 23.16 7.69
N LYS A 154 -13.07 22.38 6.70
CA LYS A 154 -13.98 22.84 5.62
C LYS A 154 -15.39 23.21 6.13
N GLN A 155 -15.78 22.71 7.31
CA GLN A 155 -16.98 23.12 8.02
C GLN A 155 -16.75 24.32 8.98
N GLY A 156 -15.54 24.87 9.02
CA GLY A 156 -15.16 25.95 9.93
C GLY A 156 -14.82 25.50 11.36
N TYR A 157 -14.61 24.20 11.58
CA TYR A 157 -14.31 23.65 12.91
C TYR A 157 -12.80 23.46 13.11
N GLU A 158 -12.34 23.83 14.31
CA GLU A 158 -10.95 23.72 14.72
C GLU A 158 -10.78 22.67 15.82
N PHE A 159 -9.78 21.82 15.65
CA PHE A 159 -9.41 20.81 16.65
C PHE A 159 -9.06 21.46 17.99
N GLY A 160 -9.57 20.87 19.08
CA GLY A 160 -9.35 21.34 20.45
C GLY A 160 -10.28 22.48 20.90
N ARG A 161 -10.91 23.19 19.96
CA ARG A 161 -11.93 24.21 20.23
C ARG A 161 -13.35 23.68 19.98
N ASP A 162 -13.57 23.09 18.81
CA ASP A 162 -14.91 22.71 18.36
C ASP A 162 -15.15 21.19 18.43
N TYR A 163 -14.11 20.37 18.52
CA TYR A 163 -14.18 18.92 18.68
C TYR A 163 -12.92 18.38 19.31
N SER A 164 -12.95 17.11 19.77
CA SER A 164 -11.78 16.42 20.32
C SER A 164 -11.48 15.12 19.54
N LEU A 165 -10.21 14.72 19.52
CA LEU A 165 -9.76 13.47 18.94
C LEU A 165 -9.42 12.47 20.03
N VAL A 166 -9.85 11.23 19.84
CA VAL A 166 -9.50 10.07 20.65
C VAL A 166 -8.64 9.13 19.83
N PHE A 167 -7.44 8.85 20.29
CA PHE A 167 -6.51 8.03 19.56
C PHE A 167 -6.71 6.54 19.90
N VAL A 168 -7.20 5.77 18.92
CA VAL A 168 -7.41 4.32 19.01
C VAL A 168 -6.75 3.68 17.78
N ALA A 169 -5.64 3.01 17.99
CA ALA A 169 -4.71 2.60 16.93
C ALA A 169 -5.33 1.67 15.87
N THR A 170 -6.21 0.74 16.28
CA THR A 170 -6.76 -0.29 15.39
C THR A 170 -8.16 0.05 14.87
N GLU A 171 -8.46 -0.36 13.63
CA GLU A 171 -9.80 -0.18 13.02
C GLU A 171 -10.90 -0.86 13.86
N PRO A 172 -10.77 -2.16 14.23
CA PRO A 172 -11.77 -2.80 15.08
C PRO A 172 -11.94 -2.11 16.43
N GLY A 173 -10.84 -1.59 17.01
CA GLY A 173 -10.90 -0.85 18.28
C GLY A 173 -11.68 0.47 18.15
N ARG A 174 -11.55 1.19 17.04
CA ARG A 174 -12.33 2.40 16.77
C ARG A 174 -13.81 2.08 16.57
N LEU A 175 -14.12 0.99 15.84
CA LEU A 175 -15.50 0.54 15.69
C LEU A 175 -16.12 0.17 17.05
N ALA A 176 -15.41 -0.60 17.87
CA ALA A 176 -15.87 -0.96 19.21
C ALA A 176 -16.07 0.27 20.11
N ALA A 177 -15.19 1.27 20.04
CA ALA A 177 -15.33 2.50 20.80
C ALA A 177 -16.56 3.32 20.35
N LEU A 178 -16.90 3.27 19.05
CA LEU A 178 -18.11 3.88 18.51
C LEU A 178 -19.37 3.13 18.99
N GLU A 179 -19.37 1.79 18.96
CA GLU A 179 -20.46 0.94 19.41
C GLU A 179 -20.76 1.11 20.92
N THR A 180 -19.70 1.26 21.73
CA THR A 180 -19.83 1.46 23.18
C THR A 180 -20.02 2.92 23.58
N ALA A 181 -20.21 3.82 22.60
CA ALA A 181 -20.40 5.26 22.80
C ALA A 181 -19.27 6.00 23.55
N VAL A 182 -18.06 5.42 23.61
CA VAL A 182 -16.85 6.10 24.11
C VAL A 182 -16.48 7.26 23.21
N ILE A 183 -16.75 7.12 21.90
CA ILE A 183 -16.63 8.16 20.88
C ILE A 183 -17.96 8.37 20.16
N ASP A 184 -18.14 9.53 19.54
CA ASP A 184 -19.37 9.90 18.85
C ASP A 184 -19.30 9.65 17.34
N ALA A 185 -18.08 9.71 16.79
CA ALA A 185 -17.75 9.38 15.40
C ALA A 185 -16.39 8.72 15.32
N ALA A 186 -16.11 8.06 14.20
CA ALA A 186 -14.82 7.43 13.93
C ALA A 186 -14.48 7.50 12.43
N MET A 187 -13.22 7.75 12.12
CA MET A 187 -12.70 7.56 10.76
C MET A 187 -12.34 6.07 10.58
N LEU A 188 -13.09 5.38 9.71
CA LEU A 188 -12.97 3.94 9.48
C LEU A 188 -12.70 3.63 8.01
N SER A 189 -11.80 2.68 7.76
CA SER A 189 -11.57 2.09 6.44
C SER A 189 -12.46 0.85 6.23
N VAL A 190 -12.39 0.23 5.07
CA VAL A 190 -13.04 -1.06 4.80
C VAL A 190 -12.23 -2.22 5.43
N PRO A 191 -12.91 -3.19 6.08
CA PRO A 191 -14.35 -3.43 6.11
C PRO A 191 -15.12 -2.71 7.23
N GLU A 192 -14.48 -2.06 8.20
CA GLU A 192 -15.09 -1.56 9.43
C GLU A 192 -16.17 -0.47 9.15
N ASN A 193 -16.00 0.37 8.13
CA ASN A 193 -17.03 1.33 7.73
C ASN A 193 -18.30 0.63 7.18
N ILE A 194 -18.15 -0.47 6.43
CA ILE A 194 -19.28 -1.28 5.95
C ILE A 194 -19.99 -1.93 7.14
N LEU A 195 -19.22 -2.52 8.06
CA LEU A 195 -19.78 -3.10 9.30
C LEU A 195 -20.51 -2.05 10.15
N ALA A 196 -19.96 -0.84 10.26
CA ALA A 196 -20.59 0.26 10.97
C ALA A 196 -21.94 0.61 10.31
N ARG A 197 -22.03 0.74 8.97
CA ARG A 197 -23.31 0.99 8.28
C ARG A 197 -24.32 -0.12 8.53
N GLN A 198 -23.90 -1.39 8.50
CA GLN A 198 -24.79 -2.53 8.78
C GLN A 198 -25.32 -2.52 10.22
N LYS A 199 -24.60 -1.90 11.15
CA LYS A 199 -25.02 -1.69 12.55
C LYS A 199 -25.84 -0.40 12.77
N GLY A 200 -26.16 0.34 11.70
CA GLY A 200 -27.00 1.54 11.76
C GLY A 200 -26.25 2.84 12.04
N PHE A 201 -24.92 2.86 11.99
CA PHE A 201 -24.12 4.10 12.04
C PHE A 201 -24.19 4.85 10.70
N ASN A 202 -24.19 6.18 10.75
CA ASN A 202 -24.25 7.03 9.56
C ASN A 202 -22.86 7.29 9.00
N GLU A 203 -22.68 7.19 7.69
CA GLU A 203 -21.49 7.69 6.98
C GLU A 203 -21.72 9.16 6.62
N LEU A 204 -21.08 10.09 7.34
CA LEU A 204 -21.24 11.54 7.17
C LEU A 204 -20.41 12.10 6.03
N ALA A 205 -19.28 11.48 5.74
CA ALA A 205 -18.35 11.90 4.70
C ALA A 205 -17.46 10.75 4.26
N LEU A 206 -17.14 10.74 2.97
CA LEU A 206 -16.04 9.94 2.41
C LEU A 206 -14.81 10.82 2.29
N SER A 207 -13.69 10.43 2.86
CA SER A 207 -12.46 11.21 2.83
C SER A 207 -12.01 11.56 1.41
N ALA A 208 -12.24 10.67 0.43
CA ALA A 208 -11.91 10.90 -0.98
C ALA A 208 -12.65 12.07 -1.64
N ASP A 209 -13.76 12.52 -1.08
CA ASP A 209 -14.51 13.70 -1.58
C ASP A 209 -13.91 15.01 -1.09
N PHE A 210 -13.03 14.95 -0.09
CA PHE A 210 -12.46 16.13 0.57
C PHE A 210 -10.94 16.24 0.36
N LEU A 211 -10.26 15.15 0.06
CA LEU A 211 -8.81 15.07 0.01
C LEU A 211 -8.35 14.63 -1.37
N ASP A 212 -7.38 15.37 -1.92
CA ASP A 212 -6.72 15.04 -3.17
C ASP A 212 -5.20 14.95 -2.94
N PHE A 213 -4.80 13.95 -2.13
CA PHE A 213 -3.40 13.60 -1.98
C PHE A 213 -3.21 12.08 -1.98
N PRO A 214 -2.11 11.58 -2.55
CA PRO A 214 -1.91 10.15 -2.72
C PRO A 214 -1.72 9.43 -1.39
N GLN A 215 -2.20 8.20 -1.34
CA GLN A 215 -2.13 7.31 -0.21
C GLN A 215 -1.80 5.90 -0.65
N ASN A 216 -1.48 5.04 0.32
CA ASN A 216 -1.03 3.67 0.12
C ASN A 216 0.13 3.57 -0.88
N GLY A 217 1.02 2.70 -0.62
CA GLY A 217 2.26 2.57 -1.37
C GLY A 217 3.36 2.14 -0.42
N PHE A 218 4.59 2.43 -0.76
CA PHE A 218 5.71 2.20 0.14
C PHE A 218 6.84 3.20 -0.07
N GLY A 219 7.69 3.26 0.94
CA GLY A 219 8.96 3.97 0.88
C GLY A 219 10.07 3.17 1.55
N THR A 220 11.30 3.63 1.39
CA THR A 220 12.49 2.97 1.93
C THR A 220 13.58 3.99 2.29
N ALA A 221 14.62 3.54 3.00
CA ALA A 221 15.74 4.36 3.41
C ALA A 221 16.53 4.88 2.19
N ASN A 222 17.03 6.13 2.27
CA ASN A 222 17.89 6.72 1.24
C ASN A 222 19.12 5.86 0.95
N LYS A 223 19.64 5.16 1.98
CA LYS A 223 20.74 4.19 1.84
C LYS A 223 20.36 3.09 0.85
N LYS A 224 19.19 2.46 1.01
CA LYS A 224 18.73 1.40 0.10
C LYS A 224 18.51 1.92 -1.33
N ILE A 225 17.95 3.11 -1.48
CA ILE A 225 17.78 3.76 -2.81
C ILE A 225 19.14 3.92 -3.51
N LYS A 226 20.17 4.32 -2.76
CA LYS A 226 21.52 4.56 -3.30
C LYS A 226 22.28 3.25 -3.57
N GLU A 227 22.22 2.28 -2.66
CA GLU A 227 23.05 1.08 -2.71
C GLU A 227 22.40 -0.06 -3.52
N ASN A 228 21.05 -0.10 -3.60
CA ASN A 228 20.30 -1.16 -4.25
C ASN A 228 19.17 -0.63 -5.16
N PRO A 229 19.43 0.33 -6.07
CA PRO A 229 18.41 0.95 -6.90
C PRO A 229 17.66 -0.07 -7.80
N ASP A 230 18.34 -1.13 -8.24
CA ASP A 230 17.72 -2.18 -9.06
C ASP A 230 16.69 -3.00 -8.27
N GLU A 231 16.92 -3.26 -6.98
CA GLU A 231 15.93 -3.91 -6.13
C GLU A 231 14.71 -3.01 -5.95
N VAL A 232 14.92 -1.70 -5.71
CA VAL A 232 13.83 -0.73 -5.56
C VAL A 232 13.00 -0.67 -6.84
N LEU A 233 13.64 -0.64 -8.02
CA LEU A 233 12.95 -0.65 -9.31
C LEU A 233 12.12 -1.93 -9.51
N ARG A 234 12.70 -3.10 -9.24
CA ARG A 234 12.00 -4.39 -9.34
C ARG A 234 10.81 -4.45 -8.39
N MET A 235 10.97 -3.97 -7.16
CA MET A 235 9.90 -3.89 -6.18
C MET A 235 8.76 -2.98 -6.66
N VAL A 236 9.07 -1.79 -7.19
CA VAL A 236 8.10 -0.86 -7.77
C VAL A 236 7.40 -1.47 -8.99
N ARG A 237 8.15 -2.10 -9.91
CA ARG A 237 7.59 -2.70 -11.13
C ARG A 237 6.63 -3.85 -10.82
N ALA A 238 6.99 -4.75 -9.90
CA ALA A 238 6.09 -5.83 -9.47
C ALA A 238 4.80 -5.28 -8.84
N THR A 239 4.91 -4.27 -7.97
CA THR A 239 3.75 -3.64 -7.33
C THR A 239 2.87 -2.93 -8.36
N LEU A 240 3.46 -2.24 -9.33
CA LEU A 240 2.72 -1.57 -10.41
C LEU A 240 1.94 -2.60 -11.25
N ARG A 241 2.52 -3.76 -11.56
CA ARG A 241 1.81 -4.86 -12.23
C ARG A 241 0.62 -5.36 -11.41
N GLY A 242 0.77 -5.47 -10.09
CA GLY A 242 -0.33 -5.81 -9.18
C GLY A 242 -1.43 -4.75 -9.17
N LEU A 243 -1.06 -3.47 -9.18
CA LEU A 243 -2.00 -2.36 -9.28
C LEU A 243 -2.79 -2.40 -10.60
N MET A 244 -2.10 -2.59 -11.72
CA MET A 244 -2.74 -2.72 -13.03
C MET A 244 -3.72 -3.91 -13.05
N PHE A 245 -3.30 -5.07 -12.54
CA PHE A 245 -4.16 -6.24 -12.45
C PHE A 245 -5.45 -5.94 -11.68
N VAL A 246 -5.35 -5.31 -10.53
CA VAL A 246 -6.51 -4.97 -9.67
C VAL A 246 -7.39 -3.90 -10.31
N SER A 247 -6.82 -2.97 -11.07
CA SER A 247 -7.58 -1.87 -11.70
C SER A 247 -8.36 -2.27 -12.96
N GLU A 248 -8.07 -3.43 -13.53
CA GLU A 248 -8.78 -3.94 -14.70
C GLU A 248 -10.07 -4.66 -14.31
N SER A 249 -11.23 -4.18 -14.79
CA SER A 249 -12.56 -4.73 -14.46
C SER A 249 -12.71 -6.22 -14.78
N LYS A 250 -12.02 -6.72 -15.82
CA LYS A 250 -12.03 -8.16 -16.16
C LYS A 250 -11.48 -9.07 -15.06
N ASN A 251 -10.65 -8.51 -14.15
CA ASN A 251 -10.02 -9.23 -13.05
C ASN A 251 -10.81 -9.13 -11.74
N LYS A 252 -11.99 -8.45 -11.73
CA LYS A 252 -12.78 -8.22 -10.51
C LYS A 252 -13.06 -9.52 -9.76
N GLU A 253 -13.51 -10.58 -10.44
CA GLU A 253 -13.83 -11.84 -9.79
C GLU A 253 -12.62 -12.47 -9.08
N ALA A 254 -11.45 -12.45 -9.72
CA ALA A 254 -10.20 -12.91 -9.09
C ALA A 254 -9.81 -12.00 -7.90
N CYS A 255 -10.06 -10.70 -7.98
CA CYS A 255 -9.85 -9.77 -6.86
C CYS A 255 -10.78 -10.08 -5.68
N LEU A 256 -12.05 -10.43 -5.95
CA LEU A 256 -12.99 -10.83 -4.89
C LEU A 256 -12.51 -12.11 -4.18
N ASP A 257 -12.01 -13.10 -4.91
CA ASP A 257 -11.46 -14.33 -4.33
C ASP A 257 -10.23 -14.01 -3.46
N MET A 258 -9.34 -13.12 -3.90
CA MET A 258 -8.20 -12.64 -3.11
C MET A 258 -8.65 -11.92 -1.84
N ILE A 259 -9.68 -11.06 -1.91
CA ILE A 259 -10.25 -10.37 -0.76
C ILE A 259 -10.82 -11.37 0.23
N MET A 260 -11.64 -12.31 -0.22
CA MET A 260 -12.25 -13.33 0.64
C MET A 260 -11.18 -14.16 1.36
N LYS A 261 -10.12 -14.56 0.65
CA LYS A 261 -9.01 -15.36 1.18
C LYS A 261 -8.16 -14.56 2.19
N ASN A 262 -7.64 -13.39 1.80
CA ASN A 262 -6.62 -12.69 2.58
C ASN A 262 -7.21 -11.92 3.78
N TRP A 263 -8.49 -11.56 3.73
CA TRP A 263 -9.19 -10.85 4.82
C TRP A 263 -10.23 -11.71 5.54
N SER A 264 -10.28 -13.03 5.23
CA SER A 264 -11.22 -13.98 5.83
C SER A 264 -12.69 -13.55 5.66
N ILE A 265 -13.02 -12.87 4.56
CA ILE A 265 -14.38 -12.42 4.24
C ILE A 265 -15.17 -13.59 3.68
N LYS A 266 -16.27 -13.97 4.35
CA LYS A 266 -17.13 -15.08 3.94
C LYS A 266 -18.19 -14.69 2.90
N SER A 267 -18.59 -13.41 2.88
CA SER A 267 -19.63 -12.89 1.98
C SER A 267 -18.99 -12.32 0.70
N ARG A 268 -19.35 -12.88 -0.46
CA ARG A 268 -18.93 -12.35 -1.76
C ARG A 268 -19.51 -10.96 -2.02
N THR A 269 -20.74 -10.69 -1.54
CA THR A 269 -21.35 -9.35 -1.58
C THR A 269 -20.48 -8.34 -0.83
N MET A 270 -20.06 -8.68 0.39
CA MET A 270 -19.17 -7.82 1.17
C MET A 270 -17.81 -7.62 0.48
N ALA A 271 -17.22 -8.67 -0.09
CA ALA A 271 -15.98 -8.54 -0.86
C ALA A 271 -16.15 -7.61 -2.07
N SER A 272 -17.30 -7.68 -2.76
CA SER A 272 -17.62 -6.77 -3.87
C SER A 272 -17.76 -5.32 -3.39
N GLU A 273 -18.46 -5.07 -2.28
CA GLU A 273 -18.57 -3.72 -1.70
C GLU A 273 -17.19 -3.17 -1.32
N MET A 274 -16.32 -3.99 -0.71
CA MET A 274 -14.95 -3.61 -0.36
C MET A 274 -14.13 -3.23 -1.60
N TYR A 275 -14.21 -4.05 -2.65
CA TYR A 275 -13.52 -3.79 -3.92
C TYR A 275 -14.03 -2.50 -4.56
N ASP A 276 -15.35 -2.33 -4.68
CA ASP A 276 -15.99 -1.18 -5.31
C ASP A 276 -15.69 0.12 -4.52
N TYR A 277 -15.65 0.03 -3.19
CA TYR A 277 -15.31 1.15 -2.32
C TYR A 277 -13.85 1.60 -2.53
N MET A 278 -12.91 0.65 -2.52
CA MET A 278 -11.50 0.91 -2.76
C MET A 278 -11.25 1.46 -4.17
N SER A 279 -11.91 0.91 -5.18
CA SER A 279 -11.70 1.26 -6.59
C SER A 279 -12.01 2.72 -6.91
N LYS A 280 -12.84 3.41 -6.08
CA LYS A 280 -13.16 4.84 -6.24
C LYS A 280 -11.93 5.75 -6.21
N ALA A 281 -10.87 5.34 -5.51
CA ALA A 281 -9.66 6.15 -5.36
C ALA A 281 -8.38 5.42 -5.77
N MET A 282 -8.47 4.21 -6.33
CA MET A 282 -7.31 3.46 -6.78
C MET A 282 -6.71 4.10 -8.04
N LEU A 283 -5.39 4.24 -8.07
CA LEU A 283 -4.66 4.59 -9.28
C LEU A 283 -4.67 3.41 -10.25
N ARG A 284 -4.53 3.68 -11.56
CA ARG A 284 -4.45 2.62 -12.57
C ARG A 284 -3.01 2.24 -12.90
N ASP A 285 -2.12 3.23 -12.85
CA ASP A 285 -0.74 3.13 -13.33
C ASP A 285 0.26 3.84 -12.41
N ALA A 286 -0.14 4.04 -11.16
CA ALA A 286 0.60 4.80 -10.15
C ALA A 286 0.93 6.25 -10.52
N SER A 287 0.27 6.85 -11.53
CA SER A 287 0.43 8.27 -11.85
C SER A 287 -0.20 9.13 -10.77
N VAL A 288 0.56 10.07 -10.23
CA VAL A 288 0.07 11.07 -9.27
C VAL A 288 0.45 12.47 -9.73
N SER A 289 -0.39 13.46 -9.39
CA SER A 289 -0.08 14.85 -9.69
C SER A 289 0.98 15.40 -8.72
N MET A 290 1.89 16.22 -9.23
CA MET A 290 2.86 16.92 -8.38
C MET A 290 2.17 17.83 -7.37
N THR A 291 1.03 18.42 -7.73
CA THR A 291 0.19 19.20 -6.81
C THR A 291 -0.32 18.36 -5.65
N GLY A 292 -0.83 17.14 -5.91
CA GLY A 292 -1.28 16.22 -4.86
C GLY A 292 -0.13 15.73 -3.97
N LEU A 293 1.05 15.47 -4.56
CA LEU A 293 2.25 15.13 -3.79
C LEU A 293 2.67 16.28 -2.87
N GLN A 294 2.68 17.51 -3.38
CA GLN A 294 3.02 18.69 -2.57
C GLN A 294 1.97 18.93 -1.47
N ALA A 295 0.68 18.76 -1.77
CA ALA A 295 -0.39 18.90 -0.77
C ALA A 295 -0.21 17.90 0.39
N LEU A 296 0.20 16.65 0.11
CA LEU A 296 0.53 15.68 1.15
C LEU A 296 1.72 16.15 2.00
N VAL A 297 2.78 16.64 1.36
CA VAL A 297 3.98 17.14 2.05
C VAL A 297 3.65 18.34 2.95
N ASP A 298 2.91 19.30 2.42
CA ASP A 298 2.52 20.50 3.18
C ASP A 298 1.65 20.16 4.39
N GLN A 299 0.75 19.21 4.23
CA GLN A 299 -0.09 18.73 5.32
C GLN A 299 0.74 17.99 6.40
N GLN A 300 1.71 17.17 5.99
CA GLN A 300 2.62 16.52 6.94
C GLN A 300 3.53 17.53 7.64
N ARG A 301 3.98 18.55 6.93
CA ARG A 301 4.79 19.65 7.47
C ARG A 301 4.01 20.43 8.54
N GLU A 302 2.77 20.80 8.24
CA GLU A 302 1.88 21.49 9.19
C GLU A 302 1.65 20.64 10.46
N SER A 303 1.31 19.36 10.27
CA SER A 303 1.09 18.41 11.38
C SER A 303 2.33 18.21 12.25
N ALA A 304 3.52 18.18 11.64
CA ALA A 304 4.80 18.03 12.32
C ALA A 304 5.34 19.35 12.89
N LYS A 305 4.67 20.49 12.65
CA LYS A 305 5.10 21.85 13.03
C LYS A 305 6.50 22.20 12.50
N VAL A 306 6.84 21.73 11.30
CA VAL A 306 8.08 22.06 10.61
C VAL A 306 7.88 23.41 9.90
N ALA A 307 8.63 24.44 10.31
CA ALA A 307 8.48 25.80 9.79
C ALA A 307 9.00 25.93 8.35
N GLU A 308 10.15 25.30 8.06
CA GLU A 308 10.79 25.39 6.76
C GLU A 308 9.96 24.73 5.65
N PRO A 309 9.87 25.34 4.46
CA PRO A 309 9.24 24.72 3.31
C PRO A 309 9.96 23.43 2.89
N VAL A 310 9.19 22.38 2.60
CA VAL A 310 9.70 21.10 2.09
C VAL A 310 9.10 20.85 0.71
N ASN A 311 9.95 20.67 -0.29
CA ASN A 311 9.51 20.30 -1.64
C ASN A 311 9.24 18.78 -1.72
N ALA A 312 8.19 18.37 -2.42
CA ALA A 312 7.85 16.97 -2.60
C ALA A 312 9.01 16.12 -3.12
N ALA A 313 9.83 16.64 -4.05
CA ALA A 313 11.00 15.94 -4.60
C ALA A 313 12.09 15.62 -3.56
N GLN A 314 12.13 16.31 -2.43
CA GLN A 314 13.06 16.03 -1.34
C GLN A 314 12.69 14.75 -0.57
N VAL A 315 11.40 14.45 -0.47
CA VAL A 315 10.84 13.38 0.38
C VAL A 315 10.23 12.23 -0.43
N ILE A 316 10.13 12.38 -1.75
CA ILE A 316 9.55 11.41 -2.69
C ILE A 316 10.52 11.22 -3.85
N ASP A 317 10.83 9.97 -4.20
CA ASP A 317 11.60 9.63 -5.40
C ASP A 317 10.69 8.86 -6.37
N TYR A 318 10.14 9.60 -7.33
CA TYR A 318 9.19 9.05 -8.30
C TYR A 318 9.85 8.50 -9.56
N SER A 319 11.17 8.63 -9.71
CA SER A 319 11.94 8.17 -10.88
C SER A 319 11.79 6.66 -11.11
N PHE A 320 11.63 5.88 -10.05
CA PHE A 320 11.40 4.43 -10.13
C PHE A 320 10.05 4.09 -10.76
N VAL A 321 8.99 4.86 -10.44
CA VAL A 321 7.67 4.68 -11.07
C VAL A 321 7.73 5.05 -12.54
N GLU A 322 8.35 6.17 -12.89
CA GLU A 322 8.50 6.61 -14.29
C GLU A 322 9.26 5.57 -15.12
N LYS A 323 10.36 5.03 -14.58
CA LYS A 323 11.15 3.98 -15.23
C LYS A 323 10.33 2.68 -15.37
N ALA A 324 9.67 2.22 -14.32
CA ALA A 324 8.85 1.02 -14.34
C ALA A 324 7.68 1.15 -15.35
N ARG A 325 7.02 2.32 -15.39
CA ARG A 325 5.96 2.60 -16.38
C ARG A 325 6.47 2.51 -17.82
N LYS A 326 7.63 3.11 -18.09
CA LYS A 326 8.27 3.04 -19.42
C LYS A 326 8.57 1.60 -19.83
N GLU A 327 9.14 0.80 -18.92
CA GLU A 327 9.48 -0.61 -19.16
C GLU A 327 8.22 -1.48 -19.36
N LEU A 328 7.09 -1.12 -18.77
CA LEU A 328 5.80 -1.80 -18.94
C LEU A 328 4.96 -1.23 -20.11
N GLY A 329 5.49 -0.33 -20.92
CA GLY A 329 4.78 0.23 -22.06
C GLY A 329 3.67 1.23 -21.69
N LEU A 330 3.67 1.77 -20.47
CA LEU A 330 2.70 2.75 -19.97
C LEU A 330 3.18 4.21 -20.18
N GLY A 331 4.32 4.41 -20.82
CA GLY A 331 4.90 5.71 -21.06
C GLY A 331 4.22 6.40 -22.24
N ARG A 332 3.68 7.60 -22.03
CA ARG A 332 3.68 8.65 -23.03
C ARG A 332 4.71 9.68 -22.63
#